data_9005b6d907f95ecdd9f6b0e7c5c5ce11
#
_entry.id   9005b6d907f95ecdd9f6b0e7c5c5ce11
#
_cell.length_a   1.000
_cell.length_b   1.000
_cell.length_c   1.000
_cell.angle_alpha   90.00
_cell.angle_beta   90.00
_cell.angle_gamma   90.00
#
_symmetry.space_group_name_H-M   'P 1'
#
loop_
_entity.id
_entity.type
_entity.pdbx_description
1 polymer ?
#
loop_
_entity_poly.entity_id
_entity_poly.type
_entity_poly.pdbx_seq_one_letter_code
_entity_poly.pdbx_strand_id
1 'polypeptide(L)'
;MNGRLIVIEGLDGSGKATQAARLADALTGQGRDVKKISFPDYASDSSALIKMYLGGEFGSHPDDVNAYAASTFYSVDRYASYNTGWGGFYKSGGIVVSDRYTTSNAVHQCSKLPKEQWPAFLDWLFDF
;
A
#
# COMPACT_ATOMS: atom_id res chain seq x y z
N MET A 1 -0.06 -6.85 23.26
CA MET A 1 -0.23 -5.44 22.85
C MET A 1 0.14 -5.31 21.39
N ASN A 2 -0.71 -4.69 20.61
CA ASN A 2 -0.42 -4.45 19.19
C ASN A 2 0.70 -3.41 19.05
N GLY A 3 1.46 -3.53 17.97
CA GLY A 3 2.47 -2.57 17.60
C GLY A 3 1.88 -1.29 17.00
N ARG A 4 2.68 -0.61 16.21
CA ARG A 4 2.28 0.60 15.51
C ARG A 4 2.56 0.44 14.02
N LEU A 5 1.63 0.93 13.21
CA LEU A 5 1.82 1.05 11.76
C LEU A 5 1.96 2.53 11.44
N ILE A 6 3.09 2.90 10.87
CA ILE A 6 3.37 4.27 10.44
C ILE A 6 3.46 4.24 8.93
N VAL A 7 2.62 5.02 8.26
CA VAL A 7 2.53 5.05 6.80
C VAL A 7 3.08 6.37 6.29
N ILE A 8 3.99 6.28 5.31
CA ILE A 8 4.51 7.44 4.59
C ILE A 8 3.87 7.45 3.20
N GLU A 9 3.10 8.47 2.93
CA GLU A 9 2.43 8.65 1.64
C GLU A 9 3.06 9.81 0.86
N GLY A 10 2.95 9.76 -0.46
CA GLY A 10 3.44 10.80 -1.34
C GLY A 10 3.52 10.32 -2.78
N LEU A 11 3.69 11.26 -3.69
CA LEU A 11 3.87 10.95 -5.11
C LEU A 11 5.26 10.36 -5.34
N ASP A 12 5.40 9.66 -6.48
CA ASP A 12 6.71 9.17 -6.90
C ASP A 12 7.68 10.35 -7.05
N GLY A 13 8.91 10.15 -6.58
CA GLY A 13 9.93 11.19 -6.61
C GLY A 13 9.80 12.25 -5.51
N SER A 14 8.85 12.12 -4.58
CA SER A 14 8.67 13.07 -3.46
C SER A 14 9.65 12.85 -2.30
N GLY A 15 10.47 11.79 -2.36
CA GLY A 15 11.40 11.43 -1.28
C GLY A 15 10.79 10.55 -0.20
N LYS A 16 9.60 9.98 -0.41
CA LYS A 16 8.93 9.19 0.63
C LYS A 16 9.71 7.92 1.01
N ALA A 17 10.34 7.25 0.03
CA ALA A 17 11.14 6.05 0.32
C ALA A 17 12.34 6.41 1.19
N THR A 18 12.99 7.54 0.92
CA THR A 18 14.12 8.05 1.70
C THR A 18 13.66 8.39 3.13
N GLN A 19 12.52 9.06 3.27
CA GLN A 19 11.98 9.43 4.58
C GLN A 19 11.56 8.20 5.38
N ALA A 20 10.94 7.21 4.73
CA ALA A 20 10.58 5.94 5.39
C ALA A 20 11.84 5.22 5.92
N ALA A 21 12.89 5.15 5.11
CA ALA A 21 14.16 4.55 5.53
C ALA A 21 14.79 5.30 6.70
N ARG A 22 14.80 6.62 6.65
CA ARG A 22 15.35 7.45 7.73
C ARG A 22 14.57 7.29 9.03
N LEU A 23 13.24 7.23 8.95
CA LEU A 23 12.41 7.02 10.12
C LEU A 23 12.67 5.64 10.73
N ALA A 24 12.72 4.60 9.91
CA ALA A 24 13.02 3.24 10.37
C ALA A 24 14.37 3.17 11.06
N ASP A 25 15.40 3.79 10.47
CA ASP A 25 16.75 3.82 11.04
C ASP A 25 16.78 4.58 12.37
N ALA A 26 16.10 5.72 12.45
CA ALA A 26 16.05 6.51 13.69
C ALA A 26 15.37 5.73 14.83
N LEU A 27 14.27 5.05 14.55
CA LEU A 27 13.57 4.25 15.54
C LEU A 27 14.40 3.05 15.98
N THR A 28 15.07 2.40 15.04
CA THR A 28 16.00 1.29 15.35
C THR A 28 17.14 1.78 16.25
N GLY A 29 17.68 2.96 15.96
CA GLY A 29 18.73 3.59 16.78
C GLY A 29 18.27 3.91 18.20
N GLN A 30 16.97 4.04 18.43
CA GLN A 30 16.38 4.23 19.77
C GLN A 30 16.08 2.90 20.49
N GLY A 31 16.51 1.78 19.94
CA GLY A 31 16.30 0.47 20.54
C GLY A 31 14.92 -0.13 20.26
N ARG A 32 14.18 0.39 19.27
CA ARG A 32 12.88 -0.14 18.89
C ARG A 32 13.01 -1.26 17.88
N ASP A 33 12.10 -2.23 17.94
CA ASP A 33 11.99 -3.27 16.91
C ASP A 33 11.17 -2.72 15.75
N VAL A 34 11.80 -2.59 14.59
CA VAL A 34 11.19 -1.93 13.41
C VAL A 34 11.31 -2.82 12.19
N LYS A 35 10.23 -2.91 11.42
CA LYS A 35 10.22 -3.55 10.11
C LYS A 35 9.74 -2.54 9.08
N LYS A 36 10.50 -2.39 8.00
CA LYS A 36 10.11 -1.53 6.88
C LYS A 36 9.48 -2.39 5.79
N ILE A 37 8.32 -1.93 5.29
CA ILE A 37 7.62 -2.57 4.18
C ILE A 37 7.26 -1.51 3.13
N SER A 38 6.92 -1.96 1.94
CA SER A 38 6.41 -1.06 0.91
C SER A 38 5.31 -1.77 0.11
N PHE A 39 4.42 -0.97 -0.46
CA PHE A 39 3.35 -1.47 -1.32
C PHE A 39 3.37 -0.72 -2.65
N PRO A 40 3.20 -1.43 -3.77
CA PRO A 40 3.03 -2.89 -3.84
C PRO A 40 4.28 -3.66 -3.43
N ASP A 41 4.08 -4.87 -2.96
CA ASP A 41 5.19 -5.78 -2.63
C ASP A 41 5.62 -6.53 -3.90
N TYR A 42 6.44 -5.87 -4.72
CA TYR A 42 6.82 -6.38 -6.03
C TYR A 42 7.64 -7.67 -6.00
N ALA A 43 8.26 -7.99 -4.88
CA ALA A 43 9.03 -9.22 -4.74
C ALA A 43 8.14 -10.43 -4.44
N SER A 44 6.87 -10.23 -4.10
CA SER A 44 5.93 -11.28 -3.74
C SER A 44 5.05 -11.66 -4.92
N ASP A 45 4.66 -12.94 -4.98
CA ASP A 45 3.68 -13.43 -5.97
C ASP A 45 2.32 -12.75 -5.82
N SER A 46 2.00 -12.23 -4.63
CA SER A 46 0.74 -11.52 -4.38
C SER A 46 0.59 -10.25 -5.21
N SER A 47 1.68 -9.72 -5.77
CA SER A 47 1.67 -8.53 -6.62
C SER A 47 1.56 -8.87 -8.12
N ALA A 48 1.34 -10.12 -8.49
CA ALA A 48 1.31 -10.55 -9.90
C ALA A 48 0.30 -9.76 -10.73
N LEU A 49 -0.93 -9.59 -10.24
CA LEU A 49 -1.97 -8.84 -10.95
C LEU A 49 -1.64 -7.36 -11.07
N ILE A 50 -0.99 -6.78 -10.05
CA ILE A 50 -0.52 -5.40 -10.09
C ILE A 50 0.53 -5.24 -11.20
N LYS A 51 1.48 -6.18 -11.30
CA LYS A 51 2.50 -6.15 -12.35
C LYS A 51 1.90 -6.27 -13.74
N MET A 52 0.89 -7.11 -13.91
CA MET A 52 0.17 -7.25 -15.17
C MET A 52 -0.54 -5.96 -15.53
N TYR A 53 -1.19 -5.33 -14.56
CA TYR A 53 -1.88 -4.05 -14.75
C TYR A 53 -0.89 -2.95 -15.14
N LEU A 54 0.19 -2.78 -14.39
CA LEU A 54 1.18 -1.75 -14.66
C LEU A 54 1.97 -2.01 -15.95
N GLY A 55 2.12 -3.27 -16.32
CA GLY A 55 2.77 -3.68 -17.56
C GLY A 55 1.90 -3.57 -18.81
N GLY A 56 0.64 -3.16 -18.67
CA GLY A 56 -0.25 -2.94 -19.80
C GLY A 56 -0.97 -4.17 -20.32
N GLU A 57 -0.92 -5.31 -19.62
CA GLU A 57 -1.56 -6.54 -20.08
C GLU A 57 -3.09 -6.46 -20.05
N PHE A 58 -3.66 -5.54 -19.26
CA PHE A 58 -5.11 -5.28 -19.21
C PHE A 58 -5.50 -4.01 -19.96
N GLY A 59 -4.56 -3.37 -20.65
CA GLY A 59 -4.74 -2.13 -21.38
C GLY A 59 -3.55 -1.21 -21.18
N SER A 60 -3.24 -0.40 -22.20
CA SER A 60 -2.04 0.47 -22.19
C SER A 60 -2.21 1.72 -21.33
N HIS A 61 -3.45 2.08 -20.97
CA HIS A 61 -3.74 3.23 -20.11
C HIS A 61 -4.29 2.78 -18.78
N PRO A 62 -3.95 3.48 -17.67
CA PRO A 62 -4.51 3.16 -16.36
C PRO A 62 -6.04 3.14 -16.33
N ASP A 63 -6.69 3.97 -17.16
CA ASP A 63 -8.15 4.06 -17.24
C ASP A 63 -8.79 2.86 -17.93
N ASP A 64 -8.03 2.01 -18.60
CA ASP A 64 -8.54 0.78 -19.23
C ASP A 64 -8.96 -0.27 -18.19
N VAL A 65 -8.53 -0.12 -16.94
CA VAL A 65 -8.94 -0.97 -15.81
C VAL A 65 -9.74 -0.09 -14.85
N ASN A 66 -10.98 -0.49 -14.55
CA ASN A 66 -11.80 0.33 -13.67
C ASN A 66 -11.24 0.35 -12.24
N ALA A 67 -11.61 1.40 -11.50
CA ALA A 67 -11.08 1.66 -10.16
C ALA A 67 -11.37 0.51 -9.18
N TYR A 68 -12.53 -0.13 -9.29
CA TYR A 68 -12.91 -1.23 -8.40
C TYR A 68 -12.03 -2.46 -8.64
N ALA A 69 -11.86 -2.85 -9.91
CA ALA A 69 -11.02 -3.99 -10.26
C ALA A 69 -9.56 -3.76 -9.83
N ALA A 70 -8.99 -2.61 -10.15
CA ALA A 70 -7.61 -2.28 -9.77
C ALA A 70 -7.44 -2.32 -8.25
N SER A 71 -8.41 -1.82 -7.49
CA SER A 71 -8.38 -1.82 -6.03
C SER A 71 -8.30 -3.23 -5.46
N THR A 72 -8.94 -4.22 -6.10
CA THR A 72 -8.86 -5.61 -5.63
C THR A 72 -7.43 -6.16 -5.73
N PHE A 73 -6.70 -5.80 -6.78
CA PHE A 73 -5.31 -6.25 -6.95
C PHE A 73 -4.43 -5.77 -5.79
N TYR A 74 -4.56 -4.50 -5.42
CA TYR A 74 -3.79 -3.92 -4.32
C TYR A 74 -4.22 -4.49 -2.97
N SER A 75 -5.51 -4.75 -2.77
CA SER A 75 -6.02 -5.33 -1.53
C SER A 75 -5.52 -6.75 -1.30
N VAL A 76 -5.45 -7.57 -2.36
CA VAL A 76 -4.90 -8.92 -2.29
C VAL A 76 -3.43 -8.87 -1.88
N ASP A 77 -2.65 -7.96 -2.46
CA ASP A 77 -1.24 -7.80 -2.12
C ASP A 77 -1.06 -7.41 -0.63
N ARG A 78 -1.84 -6.45 -0.14
CA ARG A 78 -1.79 -6.07 1.28
C ARG A 78 -2.20 -7.20 2.21
N TYR A 79 -3.26 -7.92 1.87
CA TYR A 79 -3.74 -9.05 2.66
C TYR A 79 -2.66 -10.13 2.78
N ALA A 80 -2.07 -10.52 1.67
CA ALA A 80 -1.04 -11.54 1.64
C ALA A 80 0.20 -11.09 2.43
N SER A 81 0.63 -9.86 2.23
CA SER A 81 1.79 -9.30 2.93
C SER A 81 1.59 -9.31 4.45
N TYR A 82 0.41 -8.93 4.91
CA TYR A 82 0.09 -8.96 6.35
C TYR A 82 0.14 -10.39 6.88
N ASN A 83 -0.52 -11.32 6.22
CA ASN A 83 -0.67 -12.68 6.73
C ASN A 83 0.60 -13.50 6.65
N THR A 84 1.44 -13.29 5.63
CA THR A 84 2.66 -14.07 5.44
C THR A 84 3.92 -13.35 5.90
N GLY A 85 3.84 -12.05 6.13
CA GLY A 85 5.01 -11.22 6.43
C GLY A 85 4.95 -10.54 7.78
N TRP A 86 4.29 -9.40 7.86
CA TRP A 86 4.47 -8.50 8.98
C TRP A 86 3.40 -8.56 10.07
N GLY A 87 2.30 -9.28 9.85
CA GLY A 87 1.18 -9.30 10.79
C GLY A 87 1.53 -9.81 12.17
N GLY A 88 2.29 -10.91 12.24
CA GLY A 88 2.75 -11.46 13.52
C GLY A 88 3.66 -10.51 14.27
N PHE A 89 4.59 -9.88 13.58
CA PHE A 89 5.48 -8.87 14.14
C PHE A 89 4.70 -7.68 14.72
N TYR A 90 3.70 -7.19 13.97
CA TYR A 90 2.83 -6.10 14.42
C TYR A 90 2.04 -6.50 15.67
N LYS A 91 1.45 -7.69 15.68
CA LYS A 91 0.66 -8.16 16.83
C LYS A 91 1.50 -8.33 18.08
N SER A 92 2.78 -8.63 17.92
CA SER A 92 3.70 -8.80 19.06
C SER A 92 4.28 -7.48 19.60
N GLY A 93 3.86 -6.35 19.07
CA GLY A 93 4.27 -5.04 19.56
C GLY A 93 5.31 -4.33 18.71
N GLY A 94 5.67 -4.88 17.55
CA GLY A 94 6.66 -4.28 16.65
C GLY A 94 6.14 -3.03 15.95
N ILE A 95 7.07 -2.18 15.52
CA ILE A 95 6.76 -0.99 14.74
C ILE A 95 6.97 -1.31 13.26
N VAL A 96 5.94 -1.07 12.44
CA VAL A 96 6.02 -1.27 10.99
C VAL A 96 5.98 0.10 10.32
N VAL A 97 6.99 0.40 9.51
CA VAL A 97 7.03 1.62 8.69
C VAL A 97 6.75 1.21 7.25
N SER A 98 5.65 1.71 6.70
CA SER A 98 5.22 1.39 5.35
C SER A 98 5.40 2.57 4.42
N ASP A 99 6.07 2.31 3.29
CA ASP A 99 6.09 3.20 2.13
C ASP A 99 4.83 2.88 1.31
N ARG A 100 3.82 3.71 1.42
CA ARG A 100 2.46 3.57 0.88
C ARG A 100 1.59 2.56 1.64
N TYR A 101 0.29 2.77 1.56
CA TYR A 101 -0.72 1.85 2.07
C TYR A 101 -2.06 2.11 1.36
N THR A 102 -3.18 1.90 2.05
CA THR A 102 -4.52 2.01 1.44
C THR A 102 -4.82 3.37 0.83
N THR A 103 -4.32 4.45 1.42
CA THR A 103 -4.59 5.82 0.96
C THR A 103 -3.98 6.12 -0.41
N SER A 104 -2.82 5.53 -0.74
CA SER A 104 -2.25 5.66 -2.10
C SER A 104 -3.22 5.14 -3.16
N ASN A 105 -3.79 3.96 -2.94
CA ASN A 105 -4.76 3.39 -3.88
C ASN A 105 -6.00 4.26 -3.99
N ALA A 106 -6.49 4.80 -2.86
CA ALA A 106 -7.66 5.68 -2.85
C ALA A 106 -7.43 6.90 -3.76
N VAL A 107 -6.29 7.55 -3.64
CA VAL A 107 -5.95 8.72 -4.46
C VAL A 107 -5.85 8.34 -5.94
N HIS A 108 -5.10 7.29 -6.27
CA HIS A 108 -4.90 6.87 -7.66
C HIS A 108 -6.21 6.45 -8.33
N GLN A 109 -7.05 5.69 -7.64
CA GLN A 109 -8.28 5.18 -8.24
C GLN A 109 -9.35 6.27 -8.33
N CYS A 110 -9.45 7.17 -7.35
CA CYS A 110 -10.37 8.30 -7.44
C CYS A 110 -10.08 9.21 -8.63
N SER A 111 -8.82 9.32 -9.04
CA SER A 111 -8.45 10.14 -10.20
C SER A 111 -9.07 9.64 -11.50
N LYS A 112 -9.51 8.38 -11.57
CA LYS A 112 -10.17 7.78 -12.74
C LYS A 112 -11.68 8.06 -12.79
N LEU A 113 -12.25 8.55 -11.68
CA LEU A 113 -13.70 8.66 -11.50
C LEU A 113 -14.11 10.12 -11.44
N PRO A 114 -15.35 10.45 -11.94
CA PRO A 114 -15.94 11.76 -11.68
C PRO A 114 -16.08 12.00 -10.17
N LYS A 115 -15.95 13.24 -9.73
CA LYS A 115 -16.02 13.59 -8.30
C LYS A 115 -17.30 13.10 -7.63
N GLU A 116 -18.40 13.09 -8.36
CA GLU A 116 -19.70 12.65 -7.85
C GLU A 116 -19.70 11.19 -7.40
N GLN A 117 -18.77 10.39 -7.95
CA GLN A 117 -18.65 8.97 -7.64
C GLN A 117 -17.66 8.68 -6.52
N TRP A 118 -16.88 9.68 -6.08
CA TRP A 118 -15.87 9.48 -5.05
C TRP A 118 -16.42 9.00 -3.71
N PRO A 119 -17.52 9.59 -3.17
CA PRO A 119 -18.02 9.12 -1.88
C PRO A 119 -18.41 7.64 -1.90
N ALA A 120 -19.14 7.19 -2.91
CA ALA A 120 -19.54 5.78 -3.02
C ALA A 120 -18.33 4.86 -3.17
N PHE A 121 -17.37 5.25 -4.01
CA PHE A 121 -16.15 4.46 -4.21
C PHE A 121 -15.33 4.36 -2.92
N LEU A 122 -15.14 5.47 -2.21
CA LEU A 122 -14.36 5.48 -0.97
C LEU A 122 -15.05 4.68 0.13
N ASP A 123 -16.38 4.78 0.25
CA ASP A 123 -17.13 3.97 1.20
C ASP A 123 -16.94 2.47 0.92
N TRP A 124 -17.04 2.08 -0.35
CA TRP A 124 -16.79 0.70 -0.74
C TRP A 124 -15.35 0.27 -0.44
N LEU A 125 -14.37 1.12 -0.81
CA LEU A 125 -12.96 0.79 -0.69
C LEU A 125 -12.55 0.57 0.76
N PHE A 126 -12.97 1.43 1.67
CA PHE A 126 -12.59 1.33 3.07
C PHE A 126 -13.40 0.30 3.84
N ASP A 127 -14.54 -0.12 3.32
CA ASP A 127 -15.28 -1.26 3.86
C ASP A 127 -14.69 -2.59 3.35
N PHE A 128 -14.25 -2.59 2.11
CA PHE A 128 -13.68 -3.76 1.45
C PHE A 128 -12.32 -4.13 2.05
#